data_ad75bcb717dc1fe4b6c74324dc452c88
#
_entry.id   ad75bcb717dc1fe4b6c74324dc452c88
#
_cell.length_a   1.000
_cell.length_b   1.000
_cell.length_c   1.000
_cell.angle_alpha   90.00
_cell.angle_beta   90.00
_cell.angle_gamma   90.00
#
_symmetry.space_group_name_H-M   'P 1'
#
loop_
_entity.id
_entity.type
_entity.pdbx_description
1 polymer ?
#
loop_
_entity_poly.entity_id
_entity_poly.type
_entity_poly.pdbx_seq_one_letter_code
_entity_poly.pdbx_strand_id
1 'polypeptide(L)'
;MEKRYNLVFDDIVVKQLKKVAKNNIIKEILTKMLDKLEFLGPDSGTLLDSQLFIYEMKNKHPPIRLYFKHSQQTNEIYVFEFEMKTSPEKQRQTIKKVRQKAGSLKS
;
A
#
# COMPACT_ATOMS: atom_id res chain seq x y z
N MET A 1 7.38 14.43 14.37
CA MET A 1 7.08 13.03 14.65
C MET A 1 8.10 12.14 13.97
N GLU A 2 8.73 11.24 14.70
CA GLU A 2 9.73 10.35 14.13
C GLU A 2 9.09 9.23 13.31
N LYS A 3 9.75 8.85 12.21
CA LYS A 3 9.34 7.69 11.41
C LYS A 3 9.57 6.42 12.21
N ARG A 4 8.54 5.57 12.29
CA ARG A 4 8.59 4.31 13.04
C ARG A 4 8.78 3.09 12.15
N TYR A 5 8.38 3.22 10.89
CA TYR A 5 8.36 2.11 9.94
C TYR A 5 9.16 2.46 8.71
N ASN A 6 9.81 1.45 8.17
CA ASN A 6 10.64 1.61 6.97
C ASN A 6 9.83 1.12 5.76
N LEU A 7 9.60 2.00 4.77
CA LEU A 7 8.84 1.62 3.58
C LEU A 7 9.74 0.98 2.54
N VAL A 8 9.30 -0.14 2.00
CA VAL A 8 9.94 -0.84 0.89
C VAL A 8 8.93 -0.90 -0.24
N PHE A 9 9.32 -0.45 -1.44
CA PHE A 9 8.41 -0.33 -2.57
C PHE A 9 8.62 -1.44 -3.59
N ASP A 10 7.54 -2.10 -3.98
CA ASP A 10 7.54 -3.02 -5.12
C ASP A 10 7.78 -2.23 -6.41
N ASP A 11 8.40 -2.87 -7.41
CA ASP A 11 8.67 -2.24 -8.69
C ASP A 11 7.41 -1.68 -9.35
N ILE A 12 6.28 -2.36 -9.16
CA ILE A 12 5.01 -1.92 -9.73
C ILE A 12 4.60 -0.56 -9.16
N VAL A 13 4.70 -0.39 -7.84
CA VAL A 13 4.29 0.89 -7.23
C VAL A 13 5.24 2.02 -7.61
N VAL A 14 6.53 1.73 -7.78
CA VAL A 14 7.50 2.73 -8.25
C VAL A 14 7.07 3.25 -9.63
N LYS A 15 6.71 2.34 -10.55
CA LYS A 15 6.23 2.73 -11.88
C LYS A 15 4.93 3.52 -11.81
N GLN A 16 4.00 3.10 -10.93
CA GLN A 16 2.74 3.80 -10.74
C GLN A 16 2.96 5.23 -10.23
N LEU A 17 3.86 5.40 -9.26
CA LEU A 17 4.18 6.73 -8.71
C LEU A 17 4.76 7.65 -9.78
N LYS A 18 5.62 7.12 -10.65
CA LYS A 18 6.18 7.89 -11.76
C LYS A 18 5.10 8.36 -12.73
N LYS A 19 4.10 7.51 -13.01
CA LYS A 19 3.00 7.87 -13.93
C LYS A 19 2.14 8.99 -13.37
N VAL A 20 1.90 9.02 -12.05
CA VAL A 20 1.04 10.03 -11.43
C VAL A 20 1.81 11.27 -10.97
N ALA A 21 3.13 11.29 -11.14
CA ALA A 21 3.97 12.41 -10.68
C ALA A 21 3.58 13.76 -11.30
N LYS A 22 2.99 13.74 -12.50
CA LYS A 22 2.52 14.95 -13.18
C LYS A 22 1.16 15.44 -12.68
N ASN A 23 0.42 14.60 -11.98
CA ASN A 23 -0.87 14.96 -11.40
C ASN A 23 -0.65 15.40 -9.96
N ASN A 24 -0.63 16.72 -9.75
CA ASN A 24 -0.31 17.29 -8.44
C ASN A 24 -1.30 16.89 -7.35
N ILE A 25 -2.57 16.72 -7.68
CA ILE A 25 -3.61 16.35 -6.71
C ILE A 25 -3.37 14.91 -6.22
N ILE A 26 -3.20 13.98 -7.15
CA ILE A 26 -2.97 12.57 -6.80
C ILE A 26 -1.64 12.39 -6.09
N LYS A 27 -0.60 13.06 -6.57
CA LYS A 27 0.73 13.02 -5.95
C LYS A 27 0.67 13.47 -4.50
N GLU A 28 -0.03 14.55 -4.20
CA GLU A 28 -0.16 15.07 -2.84
C GLU A 28 -0.89 14.08 -1.93
N ILE A 29 -1.99 13.49 -2.42
CA ILE A 29 -2.75 12.51 -1.65
C ILE A 29 -1.91 11.27 -1.34
N LEU A 30 -1.21 10.73 -2.34
CA LEU A 30 -0.34 9.56 -2.15
C LEU A 30 0.80 9.88 -1.19
N THR A 31 1.39 11.06 -1.27
CA THR A 31 2.43 11.49 -0.34
C THR A 31 1.92 11.46 1.10
N LYS A 32 0.71 12.00 1.33
CA LYS A 32 0.10 11.98 2.67
C LYS A 32 -0.20 10.56 3.14
N MET A 33 -0.66 9.68 2.25
CA MET A 33 -0.92 8.28 2.58
C MET A 33 0.39 7.58 2.99
N LEU A 34 1.46 7.79 2.23
CA LEU A 34 2.76 7.17 2.53
C LEU A 34 3.36 7.72 3.82
N ASP A 35 3.23 9.03 4.08
CA ASP A 35 3.67 9.62 5.34
C ASP A 35 2.94 8.98 6.53
N LYS A 36 1.64 8.77 6.39
CA LYS A 36 0.84 8.14 7.43
C LYS A 36 1.28 6.70 7.69
N LEU A 37 1.65 5.97 6.62
CA LEU A 37 2.20 4.62 6.76
C LEU A 37 3.51 4.63 7.55
N GLU A 38 4.39 5.60 7.32
CA GLU A 38 5.67 5.69 8.01
C GLU A 38 5.51 5.93 9.51
N PHE A 39 4.46 6.63 9.91
CA PHE A 39 4.23 6.94 11.33
C PHE A 39 3.37 5.90 12.03
N LEU A 40 2.32 5.41 11.38
CA LEU A 40 1.31 4.54 12.01
C LEU A 40 1.44 3.07 11.60
N GLY A 41 2.11 2.79 10.48
CA GLY A 41 2.26 1.41 10.01
C GLY A 41 0.92 0.71 9.82
N PRO A 42 0.75 -0.51 10.41
CA PRO A 42 -0.50 -1.27 10.24
C PRO A 42 -1.74 -0.54 10.72
N ASP A 43 -1.61 0.37 11.69
CA ASP A 43 -2.75 1.13 12.22
C ASP A 43 -3.34 2.10 11.19
N SER A 44 -2.62 2.38 10.11
CA SER A 44 -3.11 3.26 9.06
C SER A 44 -4.08 2.58 8.10
N GLY A 45 -4.25 1.26 8.17
CA GLY A 45 -5.07 0.51 7.25
C GLY A 45 -5.97 -0.52 7.91
N THR A 46 -6.69 -1.25 7.08
CA THR A 46 -7.59 -2.34 7.47
C THR A 46 -6.96 -3.67 7.10
N LEU A 47 -6.95 -4.62 8.03
CA LEU A 47 -6.39 -5.94 7.81
C LEU A 47 -7.24 -6.72 6.80
N LEU A 48 -6.61 -7.19 5.71
CA LEU A 48 -7.26 -8.03 4.70
C LEU A 48 -6.94 -9.51 4.86
N ASP A 49 -5.71 -9.82 5.28
CA ASP A 49 -5.26 -11.22 5.40
C ASP A 49 -4.38 -11.33 6.63
N SER A 50 -4.88 -12.05 7.65
CA SER A 50 -4.19 -12.17 8.93
C SER A 50 -3.01 -13.12 8.90
N GLN A 51 -2.97 -14.05 7.93
CA GLN A 51 -1.85 -14.99 7.80
C GLN A 51 -0.66 -14.35 7.11
N LEU A 52 -0.93 -13.51 6.12
CA LEU A 52 0.10 -12.83 5.33
C LEU A 52 0.36 -11.39 5.79
N PHE A 53 -0.41 -10.89 6.77
CA PHE A 53 -0.30 -9.52 7.28
C PHE A 53 -0.44 -8.48 6.19
N ILE A 54 -1.45 -8.67 5.33
CA ILE A 54 -1.78 -7.75 4.24
C ILE A 54 -2.86 -6.78 4.69
N TYR A 55 -2.65 -5.51 4.39
CA TYR A 55 -3.53 -4.41 4.78
C TYR A 55 -3.92 -3.58 3.57
N GLU A 56 -5.04 -2.89 3.69
CA GLU A 56 -5.54 -1.94 2.70
C GLU A 56 -5.71 -0.58 3.36
N MET A 57 -5.20 0.46 2.70
CA MET A 57 -5.39 1.84 3.12
C MET A 57 -6.19 2.56 2.04
N LYS A 58 -7.22 3.30 2.44
CA LYS A 58 -8.15 3.94 1.50
C LYS A 58 -8.12 5.46 1.59
N ASN A 59 -8.26 6.10 0.43
CA ASN A 59 -8.66 7.49 0.33
C ASN A 59 -10.00 7.54 -0.42
N LYS A 60 -10.97 8.33 0.06
CA LYS A 60 -12.33 8.32 -0.49
C LYS A 60 -12.50 9.20 -1.72
N HIS A 61 -11.90 10.37 -1.74
CA HIS A 61 -12.12 11.36 -2.80
C HIS A 61 -10.81 12.03 -3.19
N PRO A 62 -10.21 11.63 -4.32
CA PRO A 62 -10.59 10.53 -5.22
C PRO A 62 -10.39 9.16 -4.59
N PRO A 63 -11.09 8.12 -5.08
CA PRO A 63 -10.96 6.78 -4.52
C PRO A 63 -9.60 6.17 -4.88
N ILE A 64 -8.78 5.95 -3.85
CA ILE A 64 -7.47 5.31 -3.99
C ILE A 64 -7.38 4.22 -2.94
N ARG A 65 -6.90 3.04 -3.33
CA ARG A 65 -6.63 1.93 -2.42
C ARG A 65 -5.16 1.56 -2.54
N LEU A 66 -4.48 1.50 -1.42
CA LEU A 66 -3.07 1.15 -1.33
C LEU A 66 -2.94 -0.15 -0.54
N TYR A 67 -2.19 -1.12 -1.08
CA TYR A 67 -2.01 -2.42 -0.44
C TYR A 67 -0.59 -2.56 0.08
N PHE A 68 -0.47 -3.02 1.32
CA PHE A 68 0.84 -3.18 1.94
C PHE A 68 0.87 -4.39 2.87
N LYS A 69 2.08 -4.83 3.19
CA LYS A 69 2.35 -5.90 4.14
C LYS A 69 3.24 -5.36 5.26
N HIS A 70 2.95 -5.77 6.48
CA HIS A 70 3.78 -5.44 7.63
C HIS A 70 4.64 -6.63 8.03
N SER A 71 5.95 -6.43 8.13
CA SER A 71 6.87 -7.39 8.69
C SER A 71 7.08 -7.07 10.17
N GLN A 72 6.57 -7.94 11.04
CA GLN A 72 6.67 -7.73 12.48
C GLN A 72 8.12 -7.79 12.98
N GLN A 73 8.97 -8.57 12.31
CA GLN A 73 10.36 -8.75 12.73
C GLN A 73 11.22 -7.52 12.46
N THR A 74 10.99 -6.86 11.35
CA THR A 74 11.85 -5.75 10.90
C THR A 74 11.18 -4.39 10.97
N ASN A 75 9.88 -4.33 11.26
CA ASN A 75 9.05 -3.11 11.18
C ASN A 75 9.07 -2.47 9.79
N GLU A 76 9.29 -3.30 8.76
CA GLU A 76 9.20 -2.85 7.38
C GLU A 76 7.77 -2.92 6.90
N ILE A 77 7.38 -1.94 6.09
CA ILE A 77 6.12 -1.93 5.37
C ILE A 77 6.44 -2.11 3.89
N TYR A 78 6.02 -3.25 3.35
CA TYR A 78 6.19 -3.53 1.93
C TYR A 78 4.97 -3.05 1.17
N VAL A 79 5.15 -2.01 0.35
CA VAL A 79 4.06 -1.40 -0.43
C VAL A 79 4.00 -2.09 -1.79
N PHE A 80 2.89 -2.79 -2.08
CA PHE A 80 2.75 -3.58 -3.31
C PHE A 80 2.32 -2.76 -4.50
N GLU A 81 1.19 -2.07 -4.36
CA GLU A 81 0.62 -1.26 -5.44
C GLU A 81 -0.56 -0.44 -4.92
N PHE A 82 -1.01 0.51 -5.70
CA PHE A 82 -2.26 1.21 -5.43
C PHE A 82 -3.17 1.13 -6.64
N GLU A 83 -4.47 1.37 -6.40
CA GLU A 83 -5.50 1.37 -7.44
C GLU A 83 -6.35 2.62 -7.32
N MET A 84 -6.82 3.12 -8.47
CA MET A 84 -7.76 4.22 -8.54
C MET A 84 -8.98 3.80 -9.35
N LYS A 85 -10.19 4.15 -8.90
CA LYS A 85 -11.45 3.90 -9.62
C LYS A 85 -11.64 2.44 -9.99
N THR A 86 -11.54 1.54 -9.00
CA THR A 86 -11.63 0.11 -9.27
C THR A 86 -13.07 -0.42 -9.16
N SER A 87 -13.38 -1.45 -9.97
CA SER A 87 -14.57 -2.27 -9.78
C SER A 87 -14.28 -3.34 -8.72
N PRO A 88 -15.32 -3.93 -8.10
CA PRO A 88 -15.11 -5.05 -7.16
C PRO A 88 -14.34 -6.22 -7.77
N GLU A 89 -14.57 -6.50 -9.06
CA GLU A 89 -13.86 -7.57 -9.75
C GLU A 89 -12.37 -7.28 -9.89
N LYS A 90 -12.03 -6.07 -10.33
CA LYS A 90 -10.64 -5.66 -10.47
C LYS A 90 -9.93 -5.65 -9.11
N GLN A 91 -10.63 -5.21 -8.08
CA GLN A 91 -10.10 -5.22 -6.72
C GLN A 91 -9.75 -6.63 -6.26
N ARG A 92 -10.63 -7.61 -6.51
CA ARG A 92 -10.37 -9.01 -6.17
C ARG A 92 -9.14 -9.55 -6.90
N GLN A 93 -8.98 -9.20 -8.18
CA GLN A 93 -7.81 -9.60 -8.96
C GLN A 93 -6.52 -9.02 -8.40
N THR A 94 -6.55 -7.76 -8.01
CA THR A 94 -5.39 -7.09 -7.42
C THR A 94 -5.03 -7.72 -6.07
N ILE A 95 -6.01 -7.97 -5.22
CA ILE A 95 -5.78 -8.61 -3.92
C ILE A 95 -5.17 -10.01 -4.11
N LYS A 96 -5.65 -10.76 -5.12
CA LYS A 96 -5.09 -12.07 -5.44
C LYS A 96 -3.61 -11.96 -5.81
N LYS A 97 -3.24 -11.00 -6.65
CA LYS A 97 -1.82 -10.77 -7.01
C LYS A 97 -0.99 -10.38 -5.79
N VAL A 98 -1.52 -9.51 -4.95
CA VAL A 98 -0.85 -9.07 -3.73
C VAL A 98 -0.60 -10.25 -2.79
N ARG A 99 -1.60 -11.13 -2.63
CA ARG A 99 -1.43 -12.36 -1.82
C ARG A 99 -0.33 -13.26 -2.36
N GLN A 100 -0.25 -13.42 -3.68
CA GLN A 100 0.79 -14.25 -4.29
C GLN A 100 2.18 -13.66 -4.02
N LYS A 101 2.33 -12.35 -4.15
CA LYS A 101 3.60 -11.68 -3.86
C LYS A 101 3.96 -11.76 -2.39
N ALA A 102 2.99 -11.52 -1.51
CA ALA A 102 3.21 -11.57 -0.07
C ALA A 102 3.62 -12.96 0.39
N GLY A 103 3.04 -14.01 -0.21
CA GLY A 103 3.37 -15.39 0.10
C GLY A 103 4.79 -15.78 -0.27
N SER A 104 5.40 -15.10 -1.25
CA SER A 104 6.78 -15.38 -1.65
C SER A 104 7.81 -14.52 -0.91
N LEU A 105 7.37 -13.53 -0.14
CA LEU A 105 8.27 -12.72 0.69
C LEU A 105 8.53 -13.43 2.02
N LYS A 106 9.80 -13.46 2.41
CA LYS A 106 10.19 -13.93 3.74
C LYS A 106 9.93 -12.79 4.73
N SER A 107 9.12 -13.06 5.72
CA SER A 107 8.82 -12.09 6.76
C SER A 107 9.86 -12.11 7.87
#